data_479a576374c04accd1b75039542a76ed
#
_entry.id   479a576374c04accd1b75039542a76ed
#
_cell.length_a   1.000
_cell.length_b   1.000
_cell.length_c   1.000
_cell.angle_alpha   90.00
_cell.angle_beta   90.00
_cell.angle_gamma   90.00
#
_symmetry.space_group_name_H-M   'P 1'
#
loop_
_entity.id
_entity.type
_entity.pdbx_description
1 polymer ?
#
loop_
_entity_poly.entity_id
_entity_poly.type
_entity_poly.pdbx_seq_one_letter_code
_entity_poly.pdbx_strand_id
1 'polypeptide(L)'
;MPDARPNRFAGPRLSRYRIGLKALEPLDLPAYLGSTLRGAFGHAFRRVTCLAPQGGPCPAPESCPYHLVFETAPPPDAVALRNLDDVPRPFVIAPPAGANNVHPAGAELGFDLILIGRAQDFFPHFVVTLRELRGIGRGRHPVGLSRIEAVEPLSGRSTPVYDDQDRLVRSHDASLGLDDCQGLRTPAGPLTVRFLTYTRLKHDGQWAKRPEFHVLFRRLLGRLSSLAVFHCGGRLDVDFLGLIEQARAVRLVEDRTQWEDWTRYSSRQDRRMVLGGLVGEAVYEGPLEALWPFLVFGQWTHVGKNATFGLGRYEIVPPNKEAA
;
A
#
# COMPACT_ATOMS: atom_id res chain seq x y z
N MET A 1 2.74 -6.92 39.65
CA MET A 1 2.08 -5.83 38.95
C MET A 1 2.84 -5.63 37.66
N PRO A 2 2.26 -5.88 36.48
CA PRO A 2 2.96 -5.58 35.22
C PRO A 2 2.99 -4.07 35.03
N ASP A 3 4.18 -3.57 34.78
CA ASP A 3 4.55 -2.20 34.55
C ASP A 3 3.74 -1.64 33.36
N ALA A 4 2.77 -0.78 33.66
CA ALA A 4 2.01 -0.06 32.62
C ALA A 4 2.95 0.97 32.00
N ARG A 5 3.69 0.58 30.96
CA ARG A 5 4.38 1.54 30.10
C ARG A 5 3.34 2.53 29.58
N PRO A 6 3.62 3.84 29.64
CA PRO A 6 2.70 4.83 29.10
C PRO A 6 2.44 4.48 27.63
N ASN A 7 1.17 4.38 27.29
CA ASN A 7 0.68 4.10 25.94
C ASN A 7 1.08 5.27 25.02
N ARG A 8 2.37 5.34 24.66
CA ARG A 8 2.84 6.22 23.58
C ARG A 8 2.21 5.65 22.32
N PHE A 9 1.29 6.37 21.75
CA PHE A 9 0.76 6.07 20.43
C PHE A 9 1.95 6.03 19.44
N ALA A 10 2.40 4.84 19.19
CA ALA A 10 3.50 4.59 18.25
C ALA A 10 2.93 4.58 16.83
N GLY A 11 2.54 5.69 16.25
CA GLY A 11 2.17 5.87 14.85
C GLY A 11 1.72 4.63 14.04
N PRO A 12 1.41 4.73 12.78
CA PRO A 12 1.10 3.55 11.98
C PRO A 12 2.36 2.68 11.82
N ARG A 13 2.17 1.35 11.96
CA ARG A 13 3.19 0.32 11.69
C ARG A 13 2.76 -0.53 10.52
N LEU A 14 3.73 -1.04 9.77
CA LEU A 14 3.49 -1.92 8.63
C LEU A 14 4.50 -3.06 8.58
N SER A 15 4.11 -4.16 7.94
CA SER A 15 5.00 -5.25 7.55
C SER A 15 4.92 -5.44 6.04
N ARG A 16 6.06 -5.76 5.42
CA ARG A 16 6.18 -6.03 3.99
C ARG A 16 6.51 -7.49 3.77
N TYR A 17 5.77 -8.12 2.88
CA TYR A 17 5.97 -9.50 2.48
C TYR A 17 6.16 -9.59 0.97
N ARG A 18 7.16 -10.34 0.54
CA ARG A 18 7.32 -10.73 -0.85
C ARG A 18 6.64 -12.07 -1.07
N ILE A 19 5.67 -12.10 -1.96
CA ILE A 19 4.87 -13.27 -2.28
C ILE A 19 5.35 -13.84 -3.61
N GLY A 20 5.64 -15.14 -3.66
CA GLY A 20 5.88 -15.89 -4.89
C GLY A 20 4.69 -16.75 -5.24
N LEU A 21 4.11 -16.55 -6.42
CA LEU A 21 3.10 -17.44 -7.00
C LEU A 21 3.69 -18.19 -8.18
N LYS A 22 3.63 -19.51 -8.18
CA LYS A 22 4.04 -20.35 -9.30
C LYS A 22 2.90 -20.46 -10.31
N ALA A 23 3.18 -20.16 -11.56
CA ALA A 23 2.28 -20.42 -12.67
C ALA A 23 2.14 -21.94 -12.89
N LEU A 24 0.94 -22.49 -12.78
CA LEU A 24 0.69 -23.91 -13.01
C LEU A 24 0.46 -24.22 -14.50
N GLU A 25 0.05 -23.22 -15.25
CA GLU A 25 -0.12 -23.20 -16.71
C GLU A 25 0.44 -21.88 -17.25
N PRO A 26 0.61 -21.69 -18.57
CA PRO A 26 1.01 -20.40 -19.12
C PRO A 26 0.02 -19.31 -18.72
N LEU A 27 0.52 -18.16 -18.25
CA LEU A 27 -0.28 -17.00 -17.87
C LEU A 27 -0.21 -15.94 -18.96
N ASP A 28 -1.36 -15.43 -19.37
CA ASP A 28 -1.50 -14.21 -20.17
C ASP A 28 -2.28 -13.18 -19.32
N LEU A 29 -1.59 -12.20 -18.82
CA LEU A 29 -2.10 -11.28 -17.82
C LEU A 29 -2.12 -9.83 -18.37
N PRO A 30 -2.99 -8.95 -17.86
CA PRO A 30 -3.01 -7.56 -18.28
C PRO A 30 -1.72 -6.82 -17.88
N ALA A 31 -1.38 -5.76 -18.60
CA ALA A 31 -0.19 -4.94 -18.36
C ALA A 31 -0.07 -4.45 -16.90
N TYR A 32 -1.18 -4.21 -16.21
CA TYR A 32 -1.19 -3.83 -14.81
C TYR A 32 -1.84 -4.90 -13.92
N LEU A 33 -1.02 -5.56 -13.14
CA LEU A 33 -1.43 -6.73 -12.33
C LEU A 33 -2.13 -6.38 -11.03
N GLY A 34 -1.92 -5.21 -10.45
CA GLY A 34 -2.38 -4.87 -9.11
C GLY A 34 -3.89 -5.04 -8.92
N SER A 35 -4.67 -4.67 -9.92
CA SER A 35 -6.12 -4.86 -9.87
C SER A 35 -6.54 -6.32 -10.04
N THR A 36 -5.80 -7.09 -10.82
CA THR A 36 -6.02 -8.51 -11.07
C THR A 36 -5.75 -9.31 -9.81
N LEU A 37 -4.57 -9.10 -9.21
CA LEU A 37 -4.17 -9.75 -7.95
C LEU A 37 -5.12 -9.38 -6.80
N ARG A 38 -5.41 -8.08 -6.63
CA ARG A 38 -6.34 -7.63 -5.57
C ARG A 38 -7.74 -8.20 -5.74
N GLY A 39 -8.22 -8.28 -6.98
CA GLY A 39 -9.53 -8.85 -7.27
C GLY A 39 -9.59 -10.33 -6.93
N ALA A 40 -8.66 -11.13 -7.43
CA ALA A 40 -8.58 -12.56 -7.15
C ALA A 40 -8.38 -12.82 -5.64
N PHE A 41 -7.46 -12.08 -5.01
CA PHE A 41 -7.22 -12.18 -3.57
C PHE A 41 -8.48 -11.83 -2.75
N GLY A 42 -9.18 -10.73 -3.07
CA GLY A 42 -10.38 -10.31 -2.33
C GLY A 42 -11.52 -11.34 -2.39
N HIS A 43 -11.73 -11.97 -3.55
CA HIS A 43 -12.70 -13.07 -3.67
C HIS A 43 -12.28 -14.30 -2.86
N ALA A 44 -11.01 -14.67 -2.90
CA ALA A 44 -10.48 -15.77 -2.12
C ALA A 44 -10.56 -15.49 -0.61
N PHE A 45 -10.16 -14.29 -0.18
CA PHE A 45 -10.18 -13.88 1.23
C PHE A 45 -11.60 -13.90 1.80
N ARG A 46 -12.59 -13.40 1.03
CA ARG A 46 -13.99 -13.49 1.43
C ARG A 46 -14.42 -14.94 1.61
N ARG A 47 -14.08 -15.82 0.67
CA ARG A 47 -14.45 -17.25 0.73
C ARG A 47 -13.83 -17.95 1.94
N VAL A 48 -12.59 -17.58 2.32
CA VAL A 48 -11.86 -18.21 3.44
C VAL A 48 -12.32 -17.67 4.80
N THR A 49 -12.64 -16.38 4.90
CA THR A 49 -12.79 -15.72 6.20
C THR A 49 -14.20 -15.21 6.50
N CYS A 50 -15.06 -15.02 5.49
CA CYS A 50 -16.37 -14.42 5.69
C CYS A 50 -17.43 -15.47 6.03
N LEU A 51 -18.08 -15.30 7.16
CA LEU A 51 -19.20 -16.17 7.62
C LEU A 51 -20.57 -15.65 7.20
N ALA A 52 -20.64 -14.47 6.60
CA ALA A 52 -21.92 -13.90 6.16
C ALA A 52 -22.48 -14.66 4.94
N PRO A 53 -23.80 -14.86 4.88
CA PRO A 53 -24.46 -15.33 3.66
C PRO A 53 -24.14 -14.43 2.48
N GLN A 54 -24.18 -14.95 1.26
CA GLN A 54 -23.96 -14.12 0.07
C GLN A 54 -24.99 -12.98 0.03
N GLY A 55 -24.48 -11.73 0.05
CA GLY A 55 -25.30 -10.52 0.02
C GLY A 55 -25.95 -10.11 1.34
N GLY A 56 -25.77 -10.91 2.41
CA GLY A 56 -26.27 -10.58 3.75
C GLY A 56 -25.33 -9.68 4.56
N PRO A 57 -25.83 -9.04 5.64
CA PRO A 57 -25.01 -8.28 6.56
C PRO A 57 -24.01 -9.18 7.29
N CYS A 58 -22.86 -8.64 7.64
CA CYS A 58 -21.88 -9.36 8.45
C CYS A 58 -22.42 -9.58 9.87
N PRO A 59 -22.50 -10.83 10.37
CA PRO A 59 -23.00 -11.10 11.73
C PRO A 59 -22.05 -10.64 12.84
N ALA A 60 -20.78 -10.45 12.53
CA ALA A 60 -19.74 -10.06 13.49
C ALA A 60 -18.72 -9.07 12.87
N PRO A 61 -19.15 -7.83 12.52
CA PRO A 61 -18.31 -6.89 11.79
C PRO A 61 -17.04 -6.49 12.56
N GLU A 62 -17.10 -6.47 13.89
CA GLU A 62 -16.00 -6.06 14.77
C GLU A 62 -14.86 -7.08 14.85
N SER A 63 -15.14 -8.35 14.56
CA SER A 63 -14.17 -9.45 14.63
C SER A 63 -13.93 -10.16 13.29
N CYS A 64 -14.75 -9.91 12.29
CA CYS A 64 -14.64 -10.56 10.99
C CYS A 64 -13.41 -10.04 10.22
N PRO A 65 -12.42 -10.90 9.88
CA PRO A 65 -11.23 -10.48 9.15
C PRO A 65 -11.56 -9.83 7.80
N TYR A 66 -12.57 -10.35 7.09
CA TYR A 66 -13.00 -9.77 5.81
C TYR A 66 -13.54 -8.36 5.98
N HIS A 67 -14.41 -8.13 6.98
CA HIS A 67 -14.97 -6.81 7.25
C HIS A 67 -13.86 -5.82 7.63
N LEU A 68 -12.98 -6.20 8.57
CA LEU A 68 -11.90 -5.36 9.06
C LEU A 68 -10.86 -4.98 8.00
N VAL A 69 -10.60 -5.86 7.03
CA VAL A 69 -9.60 -5.65 5.99
C VAL A 69 -10.19 -5.05 4.72
N PHE A 70 -11.38 -5.50 4.29
CA PHE A 70 -11.94 -5.14 2.98
C PHE A 70 -13.15 -4.20 3.03
N GLU A 71 -13.92 -4.23 4.11
CA GLU A 71 -15.19 -3.49 4.22
C GLU A 71 -15.24 -2.56 5.43
N THR A 72 -14.07 -2.16 5.96
CA THR A 72 -13.98 -1.22 7.10
C THR A 72 -14.88 -0.02 6.86
N ALA A 73 -15.84 0.18 7.75
CA ALA A 73 -16.71 1.34 7.78
C ALA A 73 -16.24 2.31 8.88
N PRO A 74 -16.46 3.63 8.72
CA PRO A 74 -16.28 4.56 9.82
C PRO A 74 -17.19 4.16 10.98
N PRO A 75 -16.72 4.25 12.25
CA PRO A 75 -17.61 4.14 13.39
C PRO A 75 -18.77 5.13 13.27
N PRO A 76 -19.99 4.79 13.73
CA PRO A 76 -21.15 5.69 13.64
C PRO A 76 -20.90 7.09 14.24
N ASP A 77 -20.05 7.16 15.26
CA ASP A 77 -19.71 8.38 16.00
C ASP A 77 -18.43 9.06 15.51
N ALA A 78 -17.87 8.63 14.36
CA ALA A 78 -16.62 9.19 13.84
C ALA A 78 -16.81 10.66 13.45
N VAL A 79 -16.62 11.56 14.42
CA VAL A 79 -16.57 13.03 14.19
C VAL A 79 -15.33 13.39 13.35
N ALA A 80 -14.27 12.60 13.47
CA ALA A 80 -13.06 12.74 12.69
C ALA A 80 -13.25 12.17 11.30
N LEU A 81 -12.87 12.96 10.27
CA LEU A 81 -12.82 12.52 8.88
C LEU A 81 -14.20 12.28 8.22
N ARG A 82 -15.23 13.03 8.65
CA ARG A 82 -16.59 12.99 8.07
C ARG A 82 -16.63 13.16 6.55
N ASN A 83 -15.60 13.75 5.96
CA ASN A 83 -15.49 14.01 4.52
C ASN A 83 -14.72 12.91 3.75
N LEU A 84 -14.46 11.73 4.37
CA LEU A 84 -13.87 10.60 3.67
C LEU A 84 -14.96 9.84 2.93
N ASP A 85 -14.94 9.94 1.62
CA ASP A 85 -15.80 9.12 0.74
C ASP A 85 -15.53 7.61 0.89
N ASP A 86 -14.35 7.22 1.41
CA ASP A 86 -13.93 5.82 1.55
C ASP A 86 -12.80 5.67 2.57
N VAL A 87 -12.96 4.78 3.54
CA VAL A 87 -11.91 4.45 4.52
C VAL A 87 -10.76 3.73 3.81
N PRO A 88 -9.50 4.16 3.98
CA PRO A 88 -8.38 3.48 3.37
C PRO A 88 -8.25 2.06 3.92
N ARG A 89 -8.12 1.07 3.05
CA ARG A 89 -7.89 -0.31 3.46
C ARG A 89 -6.47 -0.49 4.01
N PRO A 90 -6.29 -1.34 5.06
CA PRO A 90 -5.00 -1.48 5.75
C PRO A 90 -4.03 -2.42 5.04
N PHE A 91 -4.06 -2.46 3.71
CA PHE A 91 -3.11 -3.25 2.93
C PHE A 91 -2.83 -2.63 1.56
N VAL A 92 -1.72 -3.04 0.97
CA VAL A 92 -1.34 -2.74 -0.41
C VAL A 92 -0.89 -4.04 -1.08
N ILE A 93 -1.39 -4.30 -2.29
CA ILE A 93 -0.84 -5.33 -3.19
C ILE A 93 -0.07 -4.58 -4.28
N ALA A 94 1.25 -4.71 -4.27
CA ALA A 94 2.16 -3.98 -5.14
C ALA A 94 2.88 -4.95 -6.10
N PRO A 95 2.40 -5.13 -7.34
CA PRO A 95 3.13 -5.87 -8.35
C PRO A 95 4.42 -5.12 -8.70
N PRO A 96 5.44 -5.82 -9.27
CA PRO A 96 6.63 -5.16 -9.77
C PRO A 96 6.26 -4.16 -10.88
N ALA A 97 6.96 -3.04 -10.94
CA ALA A 97 6.83 -2.09 -12.03
C ALA A 97 7.37 -2.72 -13.33
N GLY A 98 6.67 -2.52 -14.45
CA GLY A 98 7.10 -3.05 -15.75
C GLY A 98 7.09 -4.59 -15.86
N ALA A 99 6.23 -5.26 -15.09
CA ALA A 99 6.12 -6.71 -15.13
C ALA A 99 5.81 -7.23 -16.54
N ASN A 100 6.47 -8.31 -16.92
CA ASN A 100 6.09 -9.07 -18.11
C ASN A 100 4.68 -9.66 -17.92
N ASN A 101 3.88 -9.63 -18.96
CA ASN A 101 2.49 -10.09 -18.92
C ASN A 101 2.35 -11.58 -19.22
N VAL A 102 3.33 -12.15 -19.93
CA VAL A 102 3.34 -13.57 -20.32
C VAL A 102 4.33 -14.33 -19.46
N HIS A 103 3.84 -15.35 -18.77
CA HIS A 103 4.64 -16.22 -17.93
C HIS A 103 4.46 -17.67 -18.39
N PRO A 104 5.53 -18.41 -18.71
CA PRO A 104 5.42 -19.84 -19.00
C PRO A 104 4.99 -20.63 -17.77
N ALA A 105 4.47 -21.83 -17.98
CA ALA A 105 4.21 -22.76 -16.89
C ALA A 105 5.49 -22.99 -16.06
N GLY A 106 5.35 -23.02 -14.74
CA GLY A 106 6.48 -23.14 -13.81
C GLY A 106 7.16 -21.81 -13.44
N ALA A 107 6.92 -20.71 -14.18
CA ALA A 107 7.47 -19.41 -13.84
C ALA A 107 6.90 -18.87 -12.52
N GLU A 108 7.70 -18.08 -11.81
CA GLU A 108 7.27 -17.40 -10.58
C GLU A 108 6.80 -15.96 -10.91
N LEU A 109 5.60 -15.64 -10.44
CA LEU A 109 5.06 -14.29 -10.41
C LEU A 109 5.23 -13.72 -9.00
N GLY A 110 6.10 -12.73 -8.84
CA GLY A 110 6.35 -12.05 -7.57
C GLY A 110 5.53 -10.78 -7.41
N PHE A 111 5.12 -10.47 -6.18
CA PHE A 111 4.56 -9.17 -5.81
C PHE A 111 4.77 -8.89 -4.32
N ASP A 112 4.72 -7.62 -3.93
CA ASP A 112 4.77 -7.26 -2.52
C ASP A 112 3.35 -7.12 -1.95
N LEU A 113 3.17 -7.65 -0.73
CA LEU A 113 2.01 -7.44 0.12
C LEU A 113 2.45 -6.62 1.33
N ILE A 114 1.85 -5.45 1.52
CA ILE A 114 2.08 -4.61 2.68
C ILE A 114 0.84 -4.69 3.56
N LEU A 115 1.01 -5.02 4.85
CA LEU A 115 -0.04 -5.03 5.87
C LEU A 115 0.20 -3.89 6.87
N ILE A 116 -0.86 -3.14 7.19
CA ILE A 116 -0.76 -1.90 7.98
C ILE A 116 -1.65 -2.04 9.23
N GLY A 117 -1.09 -1.67 10.38
CA GLY A 117 -1.80 -1.70 11.66
C GLY A 117 -2.35 -3.09 11.97
N ARG A 118 -3.61 -3.16 12.41
CA ARG A 118 -4.29 -4.42 12.77
C ARG A 118 -4.36 -5.47 11.66
N ALA A 119 -4.14 -5.10 10.39
CA ALA A 119 -4.10 -6.10 9.33
C ALA A 119 -2.94 -7.08 9.49
N GLN A 120 -1.89 -6.72 10.21
CA GLN A 120 -0.76 -7.59 10.52
C GLN A 120 -1.19 -8.80 11.40
N ASP A 121 -2.16 -8.61 12.28
CA ASP A 121 -2.70 -9.67 13.15
C ASP A 121 -3.41 -10.76 12.33
N PHE A 122 -3.87 -10.42 11.14
CA PHE A 122 -4.53 -11.35 10.21
C PHE A 122 -3.57 -12.01 9.22
N PHE A 123 -2.24 -11.86 9.36
CA PHE A 123 -1.27 -12.47 8.44
C PHE A 123 -1.52 -13.96 8.18
N PRO A 124 -1.84 -14.81 9.18
CA PRO A 124 -2.18 -16.21 8.92
C PRO A 124 -3.36 -16.39 7.95
N HIS A 125 -4.38 -15.52 8.03
CA HIS A 125 -5.52 -15.55 7.10
C HIS A 125 -5.11 -15.18 5.67
N PHE A 126 -4.14 -14.25 5.53
CA PHE A 126 -3.56 -13.92 4.22
C PHE A 126 -2.83 -15.13 3.63
N VAL A 127 -2.03 -15.86 4.43
CA VAL A 127 -1.32 -17.07 3.99
C VAL A 127 -2.31 -18.13 3.51
N VAL A 128 -3.32 -18.46 4.32
CA VAL A 128 -4.36 -19.44 3.94
C VAL A 128 -5.06 -19.01 2.66
N THR A 129 -5.39 -17.72 2.53
CA THR A 129 -6.04 -17.19 1.32
C THR A 129 -5.17 -17.34 0.08
N LEU A 130 -3.87 -17.06 0.18
CA LEU A 130 -2.92 -17.21 -0.93
C LEU A 130 -2.76 -18.67 -1.35
N ARG A 131 -2.78 -19.60 -0.41
CA ARG A 131 -2.80 -21.06 -0.70
C ARG A 131 -4.08 -21.50 -1.40
N GLU A 132 -5.21 -20.93 -1.00
CA GLU A 132 -6.52 -21.22 -1.58
C GLU A 132 -6.83 -20.40 -2.85
N LEU A 133 -5.84 -19.67 -3.37
CA LEU A 133 -6.00 -18.88 -4.58
C LEU A 133 -6.04 -19.79 -5.82
N ARG A 134 -7.25 -20.03 -6.33
CA ARG A 134 -7.48 -21.00 -7.42
C ARG A 134 -7.05 -20.50 -8.80
N GLY A 135 -6.86 -19.19 -8.94
CA GLY A 135 -6.43 -18.61 -10.21
C GLY A 135 -6.53 -17.09 -10.23
N ILE A 136 -5.85 -16.48 -11.20
CA ILE A 136 -5.77 -15.03 -11.40
C ILE A 136 -6.16 -14.65 -12.83
N GLY A 137 -6.56 -13.40 -13.00
CA GLY A 137 -6.95 -12.86 -14.31
C GLY A 137 -8.32 -13.31 -14.80
N ARG A 138 -8.69 -12.86 -16.00
CA ARG A 138 -9.98 -13.18 -16.63
C ARG A 138 -10.12 -14.68 -16.95
N GLY A 139 -9.02 -15.29 -17.39
CA GLY A 139 -8.94 -16.71 -17.68
C GLY A 139 -8.93 -17.60 -16.44
N ARG A 140 -8.89 -17.02 -15.23
CA ARG A 140 -8.69 -17.75 -13.98
C ARG A 140 -7.48 -18.70 -14.07
N HIS A 141 -6.39 -18.18 -14.66
CA HIS A 141 -5.16 -18.95 -14.84
C HIS A 141 -4.68 -19.51 -13.51
N PRO A 142 -4.48 -20.83 -13.40
CA PRO A 142 -4.18 -21.47 -12.13
C PRO A 142 -2.77 -21.10 -11.66
N VAL A 143 -2.70 -20.79 -10.36
CA VAL A 143 -1.45 -20.46 -9.66
C VAL A 143 -1.39 -21.18 -8.32
N GLY A 144 -0.19 -21.44 -7.83
CA GLY A 144 0.05 -21.98 -6.49
C GLY A 144 0.98 -21.06 -5.70
N LEU A 145 0.75 -20.91 -4.40
CA LEU A 145 1.68 -20.22 -3.51
C LEU A 145 2.97 -21.02 -3.41
N SER A 146 4.12 -20.44 -3.77
CA SER A 146 5.43 -21.07 -3.65
C SER A 146 6.12 -20.70 -2.36
N ARG A 147 6.18 -19.40 -2.05
CA ARG A 147 6.88 -18.89 -0.87
C ARG A 147 6.35 -17.53 -0.42
N ILE A 148 6.65 -17.20 0.84
CA ILE A 148 6.51 -15.86 1.39
C ILE A 148 7.77 -15.50 2.15
N GLU A 149 8.31 -14.33 1.90
CA GLU A 149 9.44 -13.75 2.62
C GLU A 149 8.98 -12.48 3.33
N ALA A 150 9.27 -12.34 4.63
CA ALA A 150 9.18 -11.04 5.29
C ALA A 150 10.37 -10.19 4.86
N VAL A 151 10.13 -8.95 4.47
CA VAL A 151 11.16 -8.03 3.97
C VAL A 151 11.21 -6.82 4.87
N GLU A 152 12.36 -6.56 5.49
CA GLU A 152 12.59 -5.34 6.24
C GLU A 152 12.53 -4.13 5.29
N PRO A 153 11.61 -3.19 5.50
CA PRO A 153 11.39 -2.14 4.52
C PRO A 153 12.62 -1.27 4.25
N LEU A 154 13.38 -0.89 5.28
CA LEU A 154 14.53 0.03 5.14
C LEU A 154 15.79 -0.65 4.61
N SER A 155 16.11 -1.85 5.05
CA SER A 155 17.33 -2.57 4.66
C SER A 155 17.14 -3.45 3.42
N GLY A 156 15.90 -3.85 3.11
CA GLY A 156 15.59 -4.82 2.06
C GLY A 156 15.96 -6.25 2.42
N ARG A 157 16.44 -6.53 3.63
CA ARG A 157 16.77 -7.88 4.10
C ARG A 157 15.50 -8.72 4.15
N SER A 158 15.55 -9.93 3.57
CA SER A 158 14.43 -10.85 3.56
C SER A 158 14.67 -12.07 4.45
N THR A 159 13.58 -12.57 5.06
CA THR A 159 13.56 -13.77 5.89
C THR A 159 12.41 -14.66 5.44
N PRO A 160 12.65 -15.95 5.11
CA PRO A 160 11.58 -16.85 4.75
C PRO A 160 10.60 -17.06 5.91
N VAL A 161 9.30 -16.85 5.65
CA VAL A 161 8.23 -17.06 6.64
C VAL A 161 7.24 -18.14 6.22
N TYR A 162 7.23 -18.51 4.96
CA TYR A 162 6.44 -19.62 4.44
C TYR A 162 7.12 -20.23 3.20
N ASP A 163 7.12 -21.57 3.12
CA ASP A 163 7.52 -22.33 1.96
C ASP A 163 6.50 -23.45 1.72
N ASP A 164 6.15 -23.73 0.45
CA ASP A 164 5.14 -24.75 0.12
C ASP A 164 5.62 -26.18 0.37
N GLN A 165 6.92 -26.41 0.53
CA GLN A 165 7.48 -27.74 0.82
C GLN A 165 7.12 -28.19 2.24
N ASP A 166 7.33 -27.34 3.24
CA ASP A 166 7.04 -27.68 4.65
C ASP A 166 5.69 -27.15 5.14
N ARG A 167 5.11 -26.17 4.45
CA ARG A 167 3.81 -25.54 4.73
C ARG A 167 3.70 -24.93 6.13
N LEU A 168 4.81 -24.60 6.73
CA LEU A 168 4.86 -23.95 8.04
C LEU A 168 4.93 -22.45 7.91
N VAL A 169 4.14 -21.76 8.72
CA VAL A 169 4.21 -20.29 8.87
C VAL A 169 5.12 -19.99 10.05
N ARG A 170 6.22 -19.31 9.79
CA ARG A 170 7.21 -18.93 10.81
C ARG A 170 6.94 -17.53 11.34
N SER A 171 7.17 -17.35 12.63
CA SER A 171 7.16 -16.00 13.22
C SER A 171 8.35 -15.18 12.69
N HIS A 172 8.14 -13.87 12.62
CA HIS A 172 9.15 -12.93 12.18
C HIS A 172 8.89 -11.57 12.84
N ASP A 173 9.94 -10.77 12.94
CA ASP A 173 9.86 -9.38 13.39
C ASP A 173 10.52 -8.48 12.34
N ALA A 174 9.74 -8.06 11.36
CA ALA A 174 10.17 -7.20 10.25
C ALA A 174 9.17 -6.05 10.03
N SER A 175 8.67 -5.47 11.13
CA SER A 175 7.76 -4.35 11.08
C SER A 175 8.51 -3.01 11.07
N LEU A 176 7.98 -2.03 10.34
CA LEU A 176 8.43 -0.64 10.32
C LEU A 176 7.33 0.23 10.91
N GLY A 177 7.66 1.06 11.90
CA GLY A 177 6.81 2.14 12.41
C GLY A 177 7.14 3.48 11.77
N LEU A 178 6.21 4.41 11.79
CA LEU A 178 6.49 5.79 11.39
C LEU A 178 7.51 6.43 12.33
N ASP A 179 7.50 6.07 13.60
CA ASP A 179 8.47 6.47 14.63
C ASP A 179 9.89 5.98 14.32
N ASP A 180 10.05 4.79 13.75
CA ASP A 180 11.35 4.27 13.31
C ASP A 180 11.97 5.14 12.19
N CYS A 181 11.14 5.87 11.45
CA CYS A 181 11.59 6.78 10.40
C CYS A 181 12.07 8.16 10.92
N GLN A 182 11.70 8.53 12.15
CA GLN A 182 12.05 9.86 12.72
C GLN A 182 13.56 10.07 12.93
N GLY A 183 14.30 8.98 13.19
CA GLY A 183 15.75 9.02 13.36
C GLY A 183 16.55 8.99 12.05
N LEU A 184 15.91 8.90 10.91
CA LEU A 184 16.58 8.81 9.61
C LEU A 184 17.05 10.19 9.17
N ARG A 185 18.32 10.25 8.73
CA ARG A 185 18.92 11.48 8.23
C ARG A 185 18.23 11.94 6.95
N THR A 186 17.78 13.18 6.94
CA THR A 186 17.33 13.85 5.71
C THR A 186 18.52 14.06 4.79
N PRO A 187 18.45 13.68 3.51
CA PRO A 187 19.54 13.94 2.57
C PRO A 187 19.73 15.44 2.38
N ALA A 188 20.98 15.87 2.20
CA ALA A 188 21.27 17.24 1.81
C ALA A 188 20.98 17.44 0.32
N GLY A 189 20.49 18.64 -0.04
CA GLY A 189 20.21 19.02 -1.42
C GLY A 189 18.84 18.59 -1.94
N PRO A 190 18.66 18.63 -3.27
CA PRO A 190 17.37 18.34 -3.88
C PRO A 190 16.89 16.91 -3.65
N LEU A 191 15.59 16.77 -3.42
CA LEU A 191 14.92 15.50 -3.27
C LEU A 191 14.31 15.06 -4.60
N THR A 192 14.76 13.94 -5.16
CA THR A 192 14.10 13.32 -6.30
C THR A 192 13.11 12.26 -5.85
N VAL A 193 11.87 12.41 -6.27
CA VAL A 193 10.78 11.42 -6.08
C VAL A 193 10.43 10.85 -7.44
N ARG A 194 10.54 9.52 -7.57
CA ARG A 194 10.13 8.78 -8.76
C ARG A 194 8.79 8.11 -8.53
N PHE A 195 7.77 8.47 -9.32
CA PHE A 195 6.46 7.85 -9.32
C PHE A 195 6.48 6.59 -10.19
N LEU A 196 6.51 5.43 -9.56
CA LEU A 196 6.65 4.12 -10.22
C LEU A 196 5.33 3.59 -10.80
N THR A 197 4.21 4.05 -10.26
CA THR A 197 2.88 3.65 -10.72
C THR A 197 1.95 4.86 -10.77
N TYR A 198 0.88 4.75 -11.55
CA TYR A 198 -0.10 5.85 -11.76
C TYR A 198 -0.52 6.51 -10.44
N THR A 199 -0.08 7.74 -10.25
CA THR A 199 -0.29 8.50 -9.02
C THR A 199 -1.36 9.57 -9.25
N ARG A 200 -2.48 9.46 -8.55
CA ARG A 200 -3.63 10.37 -8.65
C ARG A 200 -3.78 11.16 -7.37
N LEU A 201 -3.42 12.42 -7.45
CA LEU A 201 -3.53 13.38 -6.35
C LEU A 201 -4.73 14.30 -6.60
N LYS A 202 -5.70 14.30 -5.70
CA LYS A 202 -6.84 15.21 -5.79
C LYS A 202 -6.48 16.53 -5.13
N HIS A 203 -6.63 17.64 -5.84
CA HIS A 203 -6.44 19.01 -5.35
C HIS A 203 -7.61 19.86 -5.82
N ASP A 204 -8.26 20.56 -4.91
CA ASP A 204 -9.41 21.44 -5.17
C ASP A 204 -10.47 20.83 -6.10
N GLY A 205 -10.84 19.59 -5.78
CA GLY A 205 -11.85 18.84 -6.54
C GLY A 205 -11.36 18.19 -7.84
N GLN A 206 -10.19 18.58 -8.35
CA GLN A 206 -9.61 18.13 -9.61
C GLN A 206 -8.41 17.19 -9.41
N TRP A 207 -8.02 16.47 -10.47
CA TRP A 207 -6.78 15.69 -10.47
C TRP A 207 -5.61 16.62 -10.77
N ALA A 208 -4.63 16.67 -9.87
CA ALA A 208 -3.41 17.43 -10.07
C ALA A 208 -2.67 16.90 -11.31
N LYS A 209 -2.36 17.79 -12.24
CA LYS A 209 -1.58 17.46 -13.45
C LYS A 209 -0.08 17.63 -13.25
N ARG A 210 0.31 18.29 -12.17
CA ARG A 210 1.69 18.42 -11.72
C ARG A 210 1.77 17.98 -10.26
N PRO A 211 2.86 17.30 -9.85
CA PRO A 211 3.02 16.81 -8.50
C PRO A 211 3.59 17.91 -7.57
N GLU A 212 2.90 19.04 -7.41
CA GLU A 212 3.30 20.06 -6.45
C GLU A 212 3.50 19.43 -5.06
N PHE A 213 4.62 19.77 -4.39
CA PHE A 213 5.03 19.07 -3.17
C PHE A 213 3.97 19.12 -2.07
N HIS A 214 3.38 20.29 -1.83
CA HIS A 214 2.34 20.45 -0.82
C HIS A 214 1.08 19.63 -1.12
N VAL A 215 0.77 19.38 -2.40
CA VAL A 215 -0.35 18.51 -2.82
C VAL A 215 -0.01 17.05 -2.54
N LEU A 216 1.19 16.60 -2.94
CA LEU A 216 1.69 15.26 -2.67
C LEU A 216 1.70 14.98 -1.16
N PHE A 217 2.34 15.85 -0.38
CA PHE A 217 2.51 15.69 1.05
C PHE A 217 1.16 15.72 1.80
N ARG A 218 0.27 16.63 1.45
CA ARG A 218 -1.07 16.70 2.05
C ARG A 218 -1.86 15.40 1.83
N ARG A 219 -1.78 14.80 0.64
CA ARG A 219 -2.45 13.51 0.35
C ARG A 219 -1.81 12.36 1.09
N LEU A 220 -0.50 12.35 1.21
CA LEU A 220 0.23 11.37 1.98
C LEU A 220 -0.13 11.46 3.47
N LEU A 221 0.01 12.65 4.07
CA LEU A 221 -0.29 12.87 5.50
C LEU A 221 -1.75 12.54 5.82
N GLY A 222 -2.70 12.92 4.95
CA GLY A 222 -4.11 12.57 5.10
C GLY A 222 -4.35 11.06 5.06
N ARG A 223 -3.65 10.33 4.19
CA ARG A 223 -3.72 8.87 4.14
C ARG A 223 -3.15 8.22 5.40
N LEU A 224 -1.98 8.67 5.87
CA LEU A 224 -1.35 8.15 7.09
C LEU A 224 -2.22 8.42 8.32
N SER A 225 -2.80 9.62 8.43
CA SER A 225 -3.74 9.96 9.50
C SER A 225 -4.98 9.07 9.48
N SER A 226 -5.52 8.79 8.30
CA SER A 226 -6.68 7.90 8.18
C SER A 226 -6.33 6.45 8.54
N LEU A 227 -5.18 5.95 8.10
CA LEU A 227 -4.70 4.61 8.47
C LEU A 227 -4.49 4.50 9.99
N ALA A 228 -3.93 5.54 10.61
CA ALA A 228 -3.72 5.60 12.05
C ALA A 228 -5.06 5.48 12.81
N VAL A 229 -6.04 6.31 12.46
CA VAL A 229 -7.35 6.33 13.11
C VAL A 229 -8.11 5.01 12.96
N PHE A 230 -8.18 4.49 11.74
CA PHE A 230 -9.05 3.34 11.46
C PHE A 230 -8.39 1.98 11.72
N HIS A 231 -7.05 1.91 11.70
CA HIS A 231 -6.37 0.62 11.72
C HIS A 231 -5.23 0.51 12.74
N CYS A 232 -4.85 1.62 13.42
CA CYS A 232 -3.74 1.59 14.37
C CYS A 232 -4.11 2.07 15.78
N GLY A 233 -5.41 2.23 16.06
CA GLY A 233 -5.93 2.49 17.41
C GLY A 233 -5.88 3.94 17.86
N GLY A 234 -5.48 4.90 17.01
CA GLY A 234 -5.43 6.31 17.44
C GLY A 234 -5.16 7.29 16.32
N ARG A 235 -5.07 8.57 16.66
CA ARG A 235 -4.73 9.64 15.72
C ARG A 235 -3.21 9.85 15.70
N LEU A 236 -2.68 10.33 14.58
CA LEU A 236 -1.32 10.87 14.57
C LEU A 236 -1.27 12.10 15.50
N ASP A 237 -0.34 12.08 16.45
CA ASP A 237 -0.06 13.22 17.32
C ASP A 237 0.94 14.15 16.62
N VAL A 238 0.43 14.93 15.68
CA VAL A 238 1.23 15.85 14.87
C VAL A 238 0.47 17.16 14.62
N ASP A 239 1.19 18.26 14.50
CA ASP A 239 0.65 19.51 14.00
C ASP A 239 0.39 19.40 12.48
N PHE A 240 -0.79 18.91 12.13
CA PHE A 240 -1.18 18.70 10.74
C PHE A 240 -1.11 19.98 9.91
N LEU A 241 -1.57 21.10 10.45
CA LEU A 241 -1.58 22.38 9.73
C LEU A 241 -0.17 22.94 9.56
N GLY A 242 0.64 22.88 10.61
CA GLY A 242 2.04 23.31 10.55
C GLY A 242 2.87 22.49 9.57
N LEU A 243 2.68 21.17 9.51
CA LEU A 243 3.34 20.32 8.52
C LEU A 243 2.92 20.65 7.07
N ILE A 244 1.62 20.95 6.83
CA ILE A 244 1.16 21.36 5.50
C ILE A 244 1.73 22.73 5.12
N GLU A 245 1.85 23.65 6.05
CA GLU A 245 2.45 24.98 5.78
C GLU A 245 3.94 24.84 5.47
N GLN A 246 4.68 24.01 6.21
CA GLN A 246 6.07 23.69 5.87
C GLN A 246 6.19 23.04 4.49
N ALA A 247 5.26 22.16 4.12
CA ALA A 247 5.25 21.53 2.80
C ALA A 247 5.06 22.55 1.65
N ARG A 248 4.45 23.70 1.89
CA ARG A 248 4.33 24.79 0.90
C ARG A 248 5.65 25.51 0.63
N ALA A 249 6.56 25.48 1.59
CA ALA A 249 7.91 26.04 1.40
C ALA A 249 8.82 25.18 0.52
N VAL A 250 8.42 23.92 0.28
CA VAL A 250 9.15 23.01 -0.62
C VAL A 250 8.67 23.22 -2.06
N ARG A 251 9.58 23.60 -2.93
CA ARG A 251 9.31 23.94 -4.33
C ARG A 251 9.55 22.75 -5.25
N LEU A 252 8.72 22.58 -6.24
CA LEU A 252 8.95 21.69 -7.39
C LEU A 252 9.89 22.43 -8.34
N VAL A 253 11.16 22.00 -8.43
CA VAL A 253 12.20 22.65 -9.25
C VAL A 253 12.37 22.01 -10.61
N GLU A 254 12.08 20.72 -10.72
CA GLU A 254 12.06 20.02 -12.01
C GLU A 254 10.90 19.03 -12.04
N ASP A 255 10.15 19.02 -13.14
CA ASP A 255 9.03 18.13 -13.38
C ASP A 255 9.25 17.33 -14.67
N ARG A 256 9.65 16.08 -14.50
CA ARG A 256 9.81 15.09 -15.57
C ARG A 256 8.66 14.05 -15.49
N THR A 257 7.55 14.42 -14.87
CA THR A 257 6.37 13.55 -14.83
C THR A 257 5.50 13.75 -16.05
N GLN A 258 4.79 12.70 -16.42
CA GLN A 258 3.77 12.74 -17.45
C GLN A 258 2.48 12.09 -16.94
N TRP A 259 1.35 12.59 -17.45
CA TRP A 259 0.06 11.98 -17.18
C TRP A 259 -0.19 10.89 -18.22
N GLU A 260 -0.30 9.64 -17.75
CA GLU A 260 -0.67 8.51 -18.60
C GLU A 260 -2.10 8.08 -18.29
N ASP A 261 -2.91 7.92 -19.35
CA ASP A 261 -4.25 7.38 -19.22
C ASP A 261 -4.23 5.85 -19.37
N TRP A 262 -4.84 5.20 -18.41
CA TRP A 262 -5.03 3.75 -18.43
C TRP A 262 -6.49 3.42 -18.12
N THR A 263 -7.08 2.54 -18.92
CA THR A 263 -8.45 2.10 -18.75
C THR A 263 -8.54 0.65 -18.35
N ARG A 264 -9.40 0.38 -17.39
CA ARG A 264 -9.71 -0.95 -16.90
C ARG A 264 -11.21 -1.20 -16.91
N TYR A 265 -11.62 -2.42 -17.22
CA TYR A 265 -12.99 -2.87 -16.98
C TYR A 265 -13.16 -3.37 -15.54
N SER A 266 -14.15 -2.87 -14.82
CA SER A 266 -14.53 -3.32 -13.48
C SER A 266 -15.72 -4.26 -13.54
N SER A 267 -15.51 -5.55 -13.30
CA SER A 267 -16.60 -6.54 -13.25
C SER A 267 -17.60 -6.26 -12.10
N ARG A 268 -17.15 -5.62 -11.00
CA ARG A 268 -18.05 -5.27 -9.88
C ARG A 268 -19.00 -4.12 -10.24
N GLN A 269 -18.56 -3.18 -11.07
CA GLN A 269 -19.33 -1.98 -11.43
C GLN A 269 -19.84 -2.04 -12.87
N ASP A 270 -19.53 -3.11 -13.58
CA ASP A 270 -19.89 -3.36 -14.98
C ASP A 270 -19.61 -2.17 -15.92
N ARG A 271 -18.46 -1.51 -15.71
CA ARG A 271 -18.07 -0.34 -16.49
C ARG A 271 -16.55 -0.22 -16.68
N ARG A 272 -16.16 0.51 -17.74
CA ARG A 272 -14.77 0.95 -17.92
C ARG A 272 -14.45 2.06 -16.92
N MET A 273 -13.32 1.93 -16.25
CA MET A 273 -12.80 2.92 -15.30
C MET A 273 -11.47 3.44 -15.82
N VAL A 274 -11.33 4.76 -15.90
CA VAL A 274 -10.04 5.40 -16.18
C VAL A 274 -9.24 5.43 -14.88
N LEU A 275 -8.07 4.83 -14.88
CA LEU A 275 -7.16 4.73 -13.74
C LEU A 275 -5.80 5.39 -13.98
N GLY A 276 -5.65 6.17 -15.06
CA GLY A 276 -4.44 6.91 -15.37
C GLY A 276 -4.00 7.84 -14.25
N GLY A 277 -2.79 8.35 -14.30
CA GLY A 277 -2.20 9.23 -13.31
C GLY A 277 -0.79 9.68 -13.70
N LEU A 278 -0.12 10.40 -12.82
CA LEU A 278 1.26 10.83 -12.97
C LEU A 278 2.20 9.64 -12.83
N VAL A 279 3.19 9.55 -13.70
CA VAL A 279 4.37 8.67 -13.62
C VAL A 279 5.61 9.47 -14.03
N GLY A 280 6.81 9.03 -13.64
CA GLY A 280 8.05 9.73 -13.93
C GLY A 280 8.66 10.36 -12.67
N GLU A 281 9.49 11.38 -12.82
CA GLU A 281 10.27 11.96 -11.74
C GLU A 281 9.91 13.42 -11.48
N ALA A 282 9.98 13.81 -10.24
CA ALA A 282 9.89 15.20 -9.78
C ALA A 282 11.01 15.51 -8.80
N VAL A 283 11.62 16.68 -8.95
CA VAL A 283 12.69 17.15 -8.08
C VAL A 283 12.20 18.32 -7.25
N TYR A 284 12.46 18.26 -5.95
CA TYR A 284 11.99 19.23 -4.97
C TYR A 284 13.15 19.83 -4.19
N GLU A 285 13.02 21.11 -3.84
CA GLU A 285 13.96 21.84 -2.97
C GLU A 285 13.23 22.58 -1.86
N GLY A 286 13.74 22.50 -0.65
CA GLY A 286 13.21 23.20 0.51
C GLY A 286 13.47 22.48 1.83
N PRO A 287 12.87 22.94 2.93
CA PRO A 287 13.01 22.32 4.24
C PRO A 287 12.25 20.99 4.29
N LEU A 288 12.94 19.88 4.42
CA LEU A 288 12.37 18.52 4.38
C LEU A 288 12.42 17.81 5.73
N GLU A 289 13.14 18.33 6.72
CA GLU A 289 13.47 17.61 7.96
C GLU A 289 12.23 17.09 8.70
N ALA A 290 11.26 17.94 8.95
CA ALA A 290 10.02 17.55 9.63
C ALA A 290 9.09 16.70 8.77
N LEU A 291 9.25 16.74 7.45
CA LEU A 291 8.43 16.04 6.46
C LEU A 291 9.02 14.67 6.12
N TRP A 292 10.31 14.50 6.36
CA TRP A 292 11.10 13.33 5.94
C TRP A 292 10.56 11.98 6.43
N PRO A 293 10.24 11.78 7.73
CA PRO A 293 9.72 10.51 8.22
C PRO A 293 8.48 10.04 7.47
N PHE A 294 7.57 10.97 7.14
CA PHE A 294 6.34 10.67 6.41
C PHE A 294 6.62 10.26 4.96
N LEU A 295 7.58 10.97 4.31
CA LEU A 295 7.98 10.63 2.95
C LEU A 295 8.62 9.25 2.88
N VAL A 296 9.51 8.92 3.82
CA VAL A 296 10.15 7.61 3.88
C VAL A 296 9.11 6.52 4.10
N PHE A 297 8.29 6.64 5.15
CA PHE A 297 7.24 5.66 5.46
C PHE A 297 6.20 5.52 4.33
N GLY A 298 5.92 6.62 3.66
CA GLY A 298 4.95 6.71 2.57
C GLY A 298 5.28 5.86 1.35
N GLN A 299 6.54 5.51 1.12
CA GLN A 299 6.96 4.66 0.00
C GLN A 299 6.25 3.30 0.01
N TRP A 300 5.93 2.76 1.18
CA TRP A 300 5.25 1.48 1.33
C TRP A 300 3.73 1.62 1.48
N THR A 301 3.25 2.71 2.06
CA THR A 301 1.79 2.92 2.16
C THR A 301 1.17 3.40 0.86
N HIS A 302 1.99 3.88 -0.07
CA HIS A 302 1.63 4.54 -1.30
C HIS A 302 0.82 5.84 -1.07
N VAL A 303 0.56 6.62 -2.11
CA VAL A 303 -0.15 7.90 -2.00
C VAL A 303 -1.26 8.03 -3.04
N GLY A 304 -2.33 8.72 -2.69
CA GLY A 304 -3.43 9.02 -3.61
C GLY A 304 -4.45 7.89 -3.74
N LYS A 305 -5.17 7.87 -4.87
CA LYS A 305 -6.30 6.96 -5.08
C LYS A 305 -5.82 5.56 -5.49
N ASN A 306 -6.56 4.53 -5.05
CA ASN A 306 -6.35 3.12 -5.41
C ASN A 306 -5.00 2.52 -4.93
N ALA A 307 -4.46 2.99 -3.83
CA ALA A 307 -3.23 2.46 -3.24
C ALA A 307 -3.29 0.93 -2.98
N THR A 308 -4.46 0.38 -2.62
CA THR A 308 -4.65 -1.07 -2.43
C THR A 308 -4.39 -1.91 -3.69
N PHE A 309 -4.40 -1.30 -4.86
CA PHE A 309 -4.04 -1.93 -6.13
C PHE A 309 -2.56 -1.75 -6.48
N GLY A 310 -1.76 -1.14 -5.58
CA GLY A 310 -0.37 -0.79 -5.85
C GLY A 310 -0.18 0.51 -6.61
N LEU A 311 -1.24 1.29 -6.86
CA LEU A 311 -1.14 2.62 -7.46
C LEU A 311 -0.61 3.64 -6.46
N GLY A 312 -0.04 4.74 -6.95
CA GLY A 312 0.58 5.75 -6.10
C GLY A 312 1.86 5.31 -5.41
N ARG A 313 2.53 4.27 -5.95
CA ARG A 313 3.85 3.85 -5.51
C ARG A 313 4.88 4.86 -5.97
N TYR A 314 5.69 5.32 -5.05
CA TYR A 314 6.85 6.15 -5.35
C TYR A 314 8.07 5.65 -4.61
N GLU A 315 9.23 6.07 -5.06
CA GLU A 315 10.50 5.88 -4.37
C GLU A 315 11.26 7.20 -4.27
N ILE A 316 12.05 7.32 -3.23
CA ILE A 316 13.00 8.40 -3.05
C ILE A 316 14.30 7.96 -3.71
N VAL A 317 14.71 8.69 -4.74
CA VAL A 317 15.96 8.41 -5.45
C VAL A 317 17.10 9.05 -4.68
N PRO A 318 18.10 8.29 -4.22
CA PRO A 318 19.27 8.89 -3.56
C PRO A 318 19.98 9.83 -4.54
N PRO A 319 20.58 10.93 -4.05
CA PRO A 319 21.40 11.80 -4.90
C PRO A 319 22.52 10.96 -5.53
N ASN A 320 22.72 11.14 -6.84
CA ASN A 320 23.79 10.44 -7.55
C ASN A 320 25.14 10.73 -6.86
N LYS A 321 25.88 9.67 -6.55
CA LYS A 321 27.24 9.77 -6.01
C LYS A 321 28.28 10.30 -7.02
N GLU A 322 27.87 10.65 -8.24
CA GLU A 322 28.77 11.07 -9.33
C GLU A 322 28.88 12.59 -9.51
N ALA A 323 28.36 13.40 -8.58
CA ALA A 323 28.48 14.86 -8.61
C ALA A 323 29.22 15.39 -7.36
N ALA A 324 30.37 14.80 -7.02
CA ALA A 324 31.27 15.32 -6.02
C ALA A 324 32.72 15.22 -6.52
#